data_378af95c2d35001a33c3222e7055cd80
#
_entry.id   378af95c2d35001a33c3222e7055cd80
#
_cell.length_a   1.000
_cell.length_b   1.000
_cell.length_c   1.000
_cell.angle_alpha   90.00
_cell.angle_beta   90.00
_cell.angle_gamma   90.00
#
_symmetry.space_group_name_H-M   'P 1'
#
loop_
_entity.id
_entity.type
_entity.pdbx_description
1 polymer ?
#
loop_
_entity_poly.entity_id
_entity_poly.type
_entity_poly.pdbx_seq_one_letter_code
_entity_poly.pdbx_strand_id
1 'polypeptide(L)'
;MTQEDFDKIIEITDNERVWVGDEIAKEYYKDEMPEYGVFPPELYVEVLNKEEVSEIMKYAYEQNIPVVCRGAGTGLAGGATCKYGGIMLSVMRMNKIFPVDHKNQTITAQPGALLIDIQASAKEEGLFYPPDPGEKTASIGGNVITNAGGMKAVRYGLTRDFVRCIEAVMPDGSIMNFSSNVVKNTTGFDVKDLVIGSE
;
A
#
# COMPACT_ATOMS: atom_id res chain seq x y z
N MET A 1 10.83 -13.79 15.43
CA MET A 1 12.02 -13.42 14.61
C MET A 1 13.28 -13.52 15.46
N THR A 2 14.43 -13.78 14.85
CA THR A 2 15.74 -13.86 15.49
C THR A 2 16.49 -12.53 15.47
N GLN A 3 17.59 -12.37 16.20
CA GLN A 3 18.43 -11.18 16.10
C GLN A 3 19.02 -11.01 14.68
N GLU A 4 19.36 -12.11 14.03
CA GLU A 4 19.85 -12.09 12.63
C GLU A 4 18.82 -11.52 11.66
N ASP A 5 17.53 -11.82 11.87
CA ASP A 5 16.44 -11.25 11.07
C ASP A 5 16.36 -9.72 11.24
N PHE A 6 16.48 -9.24 12.48
CA PHE A 6 16.46 -7.79 12.76
C PHE A 6 17.66 -7.09 12.13
N ASP A 7 18.86 -7.64 12.30
CA ASP A 7 20.09 -7.09 11.73
C ASP A 7 20.02 -7.03 10.20
N LYS A 8 19.41 -8.04 9.58
CA LYS A 8 19.23 -8.08 8.10
C LYS A 8 18.28 -6.99 7.61
N ILE A 9 17.16 -6.75 8.30
CA ILE A 9 16.24 -5.67 7.91
C ILE A 9 16.90 -4.29 8.08
N ILE A 10 17.71 -4.10 9.14
CA ILE A 10 18.48 -2.88 9.35
C ILE A 10 19.52 -2.69 8.25
N GLU A 11 20.18 -3.75 7.78
CA GLU A 11 21.13 -3.67 6.66
C GLU A 11 20.47 -3.23 5.34
N ILE A 12 19.24 -3.70 5.09
CA ILE A 12 18.48 -3.34 3.87
C ILE A 12 18.01 -1.88 3.94
N THR A 13 17.66 -1.39 5.11
CA THR A 13 17.07 -0.05 5.31
C THR A 13 18.03 0.91 5.99
N ASP A 14 17.88 1.10 7.26
CA ASP A 14 18.78 1.70 8.25
C ASP A 14 18.15 1.59 9.66
N ASN A 15 18.98 1.74 10.70
CA ASN A 15 18.55 1.60 12.09
C ASN A 15 17.53 2.68 12.54
N GLU A 16 17.49 3.83 11.89
CA GLU A 16 16.58 4.93 12.26
C GLU A 16 15.14 4.68 11.81
N ARG A 17 14.94 3.66 10.96
CA ARG A 17 13.65 3.32 10.35
C ARG A 17 13.13 1.94 10.74
N VAL A 18 13.74 1.31 11.73
CA VAL A 18 13.36 -0.01 12.25
C VAL A 18 13.10 0.08 13.75
N TRP A 19 11.96 -0.41 14.20
CA TRP A 19 11.56 -0.47 15.60
C TRP A 19 11.21 -1.91 15.98
N VAL A 20 11.55 -2.31 17.19
CA VAL A 20 11.31 -3.66 17.71
C VAL A 20 10.69 -3.64 19.10
N GLY A 21 9.82 -4.60 19.38
CA GLY A 21 9.22 -4.78 20.70
C GLY A 21 8.51 -3.54 21.23
N ASP A 22 8.88 -3.08 22.42
CA ASP A 22 8.23 -1.95 23.11
C ASP A 22 8.49 -0.57 22.46
N GLU A 23 9.41 -0.47 21.51
CA GLU A 23 9.67 0.75 20.75
C GLU A 23 8.59 1.01 19.69
N ILE A 24 7.84 -0.03 19.32
CA ILE A 24 6.78 0.08 18.32
C ILE A 24 5.56 0.76 18.94
N ALA A 25 5.13 1.87 18.36
CA ALA A 25 3.98 2.63 18.85
C ALA A 25 2.69 1.78 18.79
N LYS A 26 1.89 1.83 19.86
CA LYS A 26 0.69 0.99 20.04
C LYS A 26 -0.39 1.21 18.99
N GLU A 27 -0.35 2.32 18.27
CA GLU A 27 -1.26 2.60 17.14
C GLU A 27 -1.06 1.64 15.98
N TYR A 28 0.14 1.05 15.85
CA TYR A 28 0.44 0.05 14.82
C TYR A 28 -0.03 -1.37 15.17
N TYR A 29 -0.54 -1.60 16.38
CA TYR A 29 -1.00 -2.92 16.82
C TYR A 29 -2.40 -3.28 16.31
N LYS A 30 -3.12 -2.30 15.73
CA LYS A 30 -4.49 -2.45 15.23
C LYS A 30 -4.73 -1.55 14.01
N ASP A 31 -5.83 -1.77 13.33
CA ASP A 31 -6.44 -0.86 12.36
C ASP A 31 -7.72 -0.22 12.94
N GLU A 32 -8.61 0.27 12.09
CA GLU A 32 -9.89 0.88 12.51
C GLU A 32 -10.99 -0.16 12.79
N MET A 33 -10.66 -1.46 12.83
CA MET A 33 -11.59 -2.54 13.23
C MET A 33 -11.35 -2.98 14.67
N PRO A 34 -11.99 -2.33 15.66
CA PRO A 34 -11.69 -2.53 17.08
C PRO A 34 -11.97 -3.96 17.56
N GLU A 35 -12.97 -4.62 16.98
CA GLU A 35 -13.35 -5.99 17.34
C GLU A 35 -12.38 -7.05 16.84
N TYR A 36 -11.53 -6.73 15.86
CA TYR A 36 -10.57 -7.68 15.30
C TYR A 36 -9.48 -8.04 16.31
N GLY A 37 -9.08 -7.10 17.14
CA GLY A 37 -8.10 -7.29 18.21
C GLY A 37 -6.87 -6.40 18.10
N VAL A 38 -5.90 -6.68 18.97
CA VAL A 38 -4.64 -5.95 19.12
C VAL A 38 -3.50 -6.94 18.91
N PHE A 39 -2.69 -6.74 17.88
CA PHE A 39 -1.65 -7.65 17.44
C PHE A 39 -0.34 -6.90 17.23
N PRO A 40 0.56 -6.88 18.22
CA PRO A 40 1.86 -6.22 18.07
C PRO A 40 2.70 -6.94 17.01
N PRO A 41 3.27 -6.21 16.04
CA PRO A 41 4.29 -6.78 15.17
C PRO A 41 5.57 -7.08 15.96
N GLU A 42 6.39 -8.01 15.50
CA GLU A 42 7.71 -8.25 16.08
C GLU A 42 8.72 -7.19 15.64
N LEU A 43 8.52 -6.67 14.40
CA LEU A 43 9.32 -5.60 13.81
C LEU A 43 8.40 -4.66 13.01
N TYR A 44 8.60 -3.35 13.16
CA TYR A 44 8.02 -2.32 12.31
C TYR A 44 9.14 -1.65 11.51
N VAL A 45 8.95 -1.49 10.21
CA VAL A 45 9.93 -0.85 9.32
C VAL A 45 9.25 0.14 8.38
N GLU A 46 9.85 1.31 8.20
CA GLU A 46 9.44 2.30 7.20
C GLU A 46 10.36 2.23 5.98
N VAL A 47 9.79 1.94 4.83
CA VAL A 47 10.51 1.86 3.55
C VAL A 47 10.40 3.14 2.74
N LEU A 48 11.43 3.44 1.94
CA LEU A 48 11.51 4.66 1.12
C LEU A 48 11.32 4.39 -0.37
N ASN A 49 11.55 3.16 -0.82
CA ASN A 49 11.53 2.80 -2.23
C ASN A 49 11.16 1.33 -2.42
N LYS A 50 10.87 0.96 -3.65
CA LYS A 50 10.44 -0.39 -4.01
C LYS A 50 11.58 -1.42 -3.93
N GLU A 51 12.80 -0.98 -4.03
CA GLU A 51 13.99 -1.82 -3.92
C GLU A 51 14.11 -2.36 -2.49
N GLU A 52 13.96 -1.51 -1.46
CA GLU A 52 13.90 -1.94 -0.06
C GLU A 52 12.74 -2.92 0.19
N VAL A 53 11.55 -2.62 -0.35
CA VAL A 53 10.39 -3.53 -0.26
C VAL A 53 10.73 -4.88 -0.87
N SER A 54 11.33 -4.90 -2.07
CA SER A 54 11.72 -6.12 -2.79
C SER A 54 12.69 -6.97 -1.98
N GLU A 55 13.74 -6.37 -1.41
CA GLU A 55 14.75 -7.10 -0.64
C GLU A 55 14.17 -7.64 0.68
N ILE A 56 13.34 -6.85 1.38
CA ILE A 56 12.66 -7.30 2.60
C ILE A 56 11.72 -8.47 2.29
N MET A 57 10.89 -8.35 1.24
CA MET A 57 9.95 -9.40 0.84
C MET A 57 10.67 -10.69 0.46
N LYS A 58 11.76 -10.59 -0.31
CA LYS A 58 12.57 -11.74 -0.69
C LYS A 58 13.15 -12.44 0.54
N TYR A 59 13.75 -11.68 1.45
CA TYR A 59 14.29 -12.23 2.68
C TYR A 59 13.21 -12.91 3.53
N ALA A 60 12.10 -12.22 3.76
CA ALA A 60 10.98 -12.75 4.54
C ALA A 60 10.39 -14.02 3.91
N TYR A 61 10.30 -14.09 2.59
CA TYR A 61 9.85 -15.29 1.85
C TYR A 61 10.80 -16.47 2.07
N GLU A 62 12.12 -16.26 1.95
CA GLU A 62 13.14 -17.28 2.16
C GLU A 62 13.16 -17.79 3.60
N GLN A 63 12.89 -16.92 4.58
CA GLN A 63 12.87 -17.25 6.01
C GLN A 63 11.48 -17.66 6.55
N ASN A 64 10.43 -17.67 5.71
CA ASN A 64 9.05 -17.92 6.12
C ASN A 64 8.56 -16.94 7.22
N ILE A 65 8.96 -15.68 7.17
CA ILE A 65 8.53 -14.63 8.09
C ILE A 65 7.25 -13.98 7.55
N PRO A 66 6.17 -13.90 8.34
CA PRO A 66 4.96 -13.17 7.94
C PRO A 66 5.25 -11.68 7.72
N VAL A 67 4.71 -11.10 6.64
CA VAL A 67 4.80 -9.67 6.36
C VAL A 67 3.40 -9.09 6.20
N VAL A 68 3.14 -8.00 6.88
CA VAL A 68 1.93 -7.20 6.71
C VAL A 68 2.32 -5.83 6.16
N CYS A 69 1.87 -5.52 4.95
CA CYS A 69 2.05 -4.20 4.36
C CYS A 69 1.02 -3.24 4.97
N ARG A 70 1.50 -2.10 5.53
CA ARG A 70 0.65 -1.08 6.13
C ARG A 70 0.78 0.26 5.40
N GLY A 71 -0.35 0.76 4.92
CA GLY A 71 -0.54 2.14 4.55
C GLY A 71 -0.96 2.98 5.77
N ALA A 72 -1.96 3.82 5.63
CA ALA A 72 -2.46 4.68 6.71
C ALA A 72 -3.17 3.92 7.87
N GLY A 73 -3.45 2.63 7.70
CA GLY A 73 -4.08 1.80 8.73
C GLY A 73 -5.57 2.07 8.94
N THR A 74 -6.22 2.73 8.01
CA THR A 74 -7.64 3.13 8.07
C THR A 74 -8.61 2.05 7.61
N GLY A 75 -8.12 0.82 7.38
CA GLY A 75 -8.93 -0.34 6.99
C GLY A 75 -9.86 -0.82 8.09
N LEU A 76 -10.94 -1.51 7.68
CA LEU A 76 -11.99 -2.04 8.57
C LEU A 76 -12.09 -3.58 8.51
N ALA A 77 -11.06 -4.25 7.98
CA ALA A 77 -11.07 -5.70 7.78
C ALA A 77 -9.93 -6.45 8.51
N GLY A 78 -9.08 -5.74 9.24
CA GLY A 78 -7.94 -6.33 9.95
C GLY A 78 -6.71 -6.56 9.06
N GLY A 79 -6.74 -6.17 7.78
CA GLY A 79 -5.65 -6.43 6.81
C GLY A 79 -4.35 -5.72 7.14
N ALA A 80 -4.39 -4.64 7.93
CA ALA A 80 -3.21 -3.90 8.36
C ALA A 80 -2.68 -4.31 9.75
N THR A 81 -3.00 -5.53 10.23
CA THR A 81 -2.63 -6.02 11.56
C THR A 81 -1.79 -7.30 11.51
N CYS A 82 -0.78 -7.41 12.36
CA CYS A 82 0.15 -8.55 12.41
C CYS A 82 -0.36 -9.69 13.27
N LYS A 83 -1.51 -10.29 12.91
CA LYS A 83 -2.13 -11.38 13.67
C LYS A 83 -1.18 -12.55 13.97
N TYR A 84 -0.22 -12.80 13.13
CA TYR A 84 0.74 -13.91 13.24
C TYR A 84 2.15 -13.43 13.58
N GLY A 85 2.29 -12.21 14.13
CA GLY A 85 3.60 -11.59 14.35
C GLY A 85 4.29 -11.18 13.06
N GLY A 86 5.63 -11.24 13.06
CA GLY A 86 6.46 -10.93 11.90
C GLY A 86 6.65 -9.45 11.66
N ILE A 87 6.84 -9.07 10.39
CA ILE A 87 7.23 -7.73 9.97
C ILE A 87 5.98 -6.91 9.59
N MET A 88 5.83 -5.73 10.18
CA MET A 88 4.96 -4.69 9.65
C MET A 88 5.78 -3.75 8.76
N LEU A 89 5.51 -3.78 7.46
CA LEU A 89 6.18 -2.98 6.45
C LEU A 89 5.32 -1.76 6.12
N SER A 90 5.74 -0.59 6.58
CA SER A 90 5.03 0.67 6.33
C SER A 90 5.51 1.33 5.04
N VAL A 91 4.55 1.61 4.14
CA VAL A 91 4.80 2.32 2.88
C VAL A 91 4.52 3.82 2.97
N MET A 92 4.24 4.35 4.16
CA MET A 92 3.79 5.74 4.32
C MET A 92 4.83 6.78 3.91
N ARG A 93 6.13 6.43 3.95
CA ARG A 93 7.20 7.32 3.45
C ARG A 93 7.37 7.27 1.93
N MET A 94 6.76 6.31 1.25
CA MET A 94 6.65 6.27 -0.20
C MET A 94 5.39 7.05 -0.62
N ASN A 95 5.43 8.37 -0.51
CA ASN A 95 4.26 9.23 -0.64
C ASN A 95 4.35 10.25 -1.79
N LYS A 96 5.27 10.08 -2.71
CA LYS A 96 5.44 10.99 -3.83
C LYS A 96 4.26 10.92 -4.79
N ILE A 97 3.74 12.09 -5.16
CA ILE A 97 2.77 12.28 -6.24
C ILE A 97 3.53 12.90 -7.41
N PHE A 98 3.44 12.30 -8.58
CA PHE A 98 4.11 12.78 -9.79
C PHE A 98 3.23 13.77 -10.54
N PRO A 99 3.79 14.63 -11.40
CA PRO A 99 3.01 15.56 -12.18
C PRO A 99 1.91 14.87 -12.99
N VAL A 100 0.78 15.55 -13.12
CA VAL A 100 -0.35 15.08 -13.93
C VAL A 100 0.05 14.97 -15.41
N ASP A 101 -0.22 13.83 -16.01
CA ASP A 101 -0.15 13.67 -17.47
C ASP A 101 -1.47 14.13 -18.08
N HIS A 102 -1.51 15.37 -18.52
CA HIS A 102 -2.70 15.96 -19.15
C HIS A 102 -3.13 15.26 -20.45
N LYS A 103 -2.17 14.71 -21.18
CA LYS A 103 -2.45 14.02 -22.44
C LYS A 103 -3.24 12.74 -22.22
N ASN A 104 -2.89 12.00 -21.18
CA ASN A 104 -3.54 10.75 -20.82
C ASN A 104 -4.58 10.92 -19.70
N GLN A 105 -4.66 12.10 -19.09
CA GLN A 105 -5.51 12.39 -17.93
C GLN A 105 -5.24 11.40 -16.79
N THR A 106 -3.95 11.20 -16.47
CA THR A 106 -3.52 10.28 -15.42
C THR A 106 -2.59 10.97 -14.43
N ILE A 107 -2.57 10.44 -13.21
CA ILE A 107 -1.65 10.79 -12.16
C ILE A 107 -0.97 9.51 -11.68
N THR A 108 0.33 9.57 -11.51
CA THR A 108 1.10 8.48 -10.91
C THR A 108 1.43 8.84 -9.47
N ALA A 109 1.26 7.91 -8.55
CA ALA A 109 1.56 8.13 -7.14
C ALA A 109 2.20 6.89 -6.52
N GLN A 110 3.03 7.11 -5.51
CA GLN A 110 3.54 6.05 -4.66
C GLN A 110 2.46 5.59 -3.66
N PRO A 111 2.53 4.36 -3.12
CA PRO A 111 1.45 3.73 -2.36
C PRO A 111 1.06 4.46 -1.07
N GLY A 112 1.98 5.18 -0.43
CA GLY A 112 1.74 5.96 0.79
C GLY A 112 1.15 7.36 0.55
N ALA A 113 0.99 7.81 -0.69
CA ALA A 113 0.36 9.10 -0.98
C ALA A 113 -1.09 9.11 -0.50
N LEU A 114 -1.50 10.20 0.16
CA LEU A 114 -2.84 10.30 0.70
C LEU A 114 -3.88 10.63 -0.38
N LEU A 115 -5.07 10.06 -0.23
CA LEU A 115 -6.18 10.30 -1.14
C LEU A 115 -6.50 11.80 -1.28
N ILE A 116 -6.50 12.54 -0.17
CA ILE A 116 -6.79 13.98 -0.16
C ILE A 116 -5.79 14.75 -1.01
N ASP A 117 -4.50 14.40 -0.98
CA ASP A 117 -3.45 15.08 -1.72
C ASP A 117 -3.54 14.77 -3.22
N ILE A 118 -3.90 13.54 -3.58
CA ILE A 118 -4.14 13.15 -4.99
C ILE A 118 -5.36 13.90 -5.55
N GLN A 119 -6.43 14.01 -4.76
CA GLN A 119 -7.63 14.77 -5.16
C GLN A 119 -7.32 16.27 -5.32
N ALA A 120 -6.49 16.84 -4.43
CA ALA A 120 -6.04 18.22 -4.51
C ALA A 120 -5.19 18.45 -5.78
N SER A 121 -4.19 17.62 -6.03
CA SER A 121 -3.33 17.69 -7.21
C SER A 121 -4.14 17.59 -8.53
N ALA A 122 -5.10 16.66 -8.59
CA ALA A 122 -5.97 16.56 -9.76
C ALA A 122 -6.81 17.83 -9.95
N LYS A 123 -7.35 18.40 -8.88
CA LYS A 123 -8.19 19.61 -8.92
C LYS A 123 -7.42 20.84 -9.32
N GLU A 124 -6.19 21.02 -8.88
CA GLU A 124 -5.31 22.12 -9.27
C GLU A 124 -5.07 22.16 -10.78
N GLU A 125 -5.05 20.99 -11.41
CA GLU A 125 -4.89 20.82 -12.85
C GLU A 125 -6.22 20.74 -13.62
N GLY A 126 -7.34 21.11 -12.98
CA GLY A 126 -8.67 21.14 -13.60
C GLY A 126 -9.29 19.76 -13.85
N LEU A 127 -8.75 18.71 -13.20
CA LEU A 127 -9.22 17.33 -13.28
C LEU A 127 -9.98 16.92 -12.02
N PHE A 128 -10.65 15.78 -12.09
CA PHE A 128 -11.44 15.26 -10.98
C PHE A 128 -11.17 13.76 -10.78
N TYR A 129 -10.71 13.40 -9.56
CA TYR A 129 -10.59 12.01 -9.13
C TYR A 129 -11.81 11.64 -8.27
N PRO A 130 -12.78 10.88 -8.80
CA PRO A 130 -14.07 10.64 -8.17
C PRO A 130 -14.09 9.75 -6.92
N PRO A 131 -13.29 8.69 -6.80
CA PRO A 131 -13.37 7.78 -5.66
C PRO A 131 -13.34 8.52 -4.32
N ASP A 132 -14.30 8.23 -3.44
CA ASP A 132 -14.46 8.89 -2.16
C ASP A 132 -14.92 7.86 -1.11
N PRO A 133 -13.99 7.05 -0.56
CA PRO A 133 -14.29 6.01 0.42
C PRO A 133 -14.72 6.56 1.80
N GLY A 134 -14.81 7.88 1.95
CA GLY A 134 -15.15 8.54 3.21
C GLY A 134 -13.94 8.90 4.05
N GLU A 135 -12.92 8.05 4.08
CA GLU A 135 -11.65 8.31 4.77
C GLU A 135 -10.62 8.93 3.81
N LYS A 136 -10.43 10.24 3.93
CA LYS A 136 -9.56 11.01 3.02
C LYS A 136 -8.07 10.90 3.33
N THR A 137 -7.74 10.49 4.54
CA THR A 137 -6.37 10.23 4.99
C THR A 137 -5.91 8.81 4.67
N ALA A 138 -6.77 8.00 4.02
CA ALA A 138 -6.37 6.72 3.49
C ALA A 138 -5.25 6.87 2.45
N SER A 139 -4.30 5.92 2.45
CA SER A 139 -3.26 5.86 1.43
C SER A 139 -3.80 5.30 0.11
N ILE A 140 -3.27 5.73 -1.02
CA ILE A 140 -3.73 5.25 -2.32
C ILE A 140 -3.44 3.75 -2.51
N GLY A 141 -2.33 3.25 -1.99
CA GLY A 141 -2.03 1.82 -1.99
C GLY A 141 -3.09 1.01 -1.24
N GLY A 142 -3.50 1.50 -0.05
CA GLY A 142 -4.61 0.92 0.70
C GLY A 142 -5.92 0.94 -0.08
N ASN A 143 -6.28 2.06 -0.71
CA ASN A 143 -7.50 2.15 -1.53
C ASN A 143 -7.48 1.18 -2.72
N VAL A 144 -6.33 0.95 -3.33
CA VAL A 144 -6.18 0.00 -4.44
C VAL A 144 -6.33 -1.43 -3.95
N ILE A 145 -5.61 -1.81 -2.88
CA ILE A 145 -5.60 -3.21 -2.43
C ILE A 145 -6.93 -3.64 -1.82
N THR A 146 -7.71 -2.72 -1.26
CA THR A 146 -9.08 -2.97 -0.77
C THR A 146 -10.16 -2.73 -1.82
N ASN A 147 -9.80 -2.21 -3.00
CA ASN A 147 -10.75 -1.70 -3.99
C ASN A 147 -11.79 -0.76 -3.37
N ALA A 148 -11.30 0.24 -2.65
CA ALA A 148 -12.13 1.10 -1.82
C ALA A 148 -13.27 1.76 -2.61
N GLY A 149 -14.47 1.65 -2.05
CA GLY A 149 -15.68 2.30 -2.58
C GLY A 149 -16.00 3.57 -1.80
N GLY A 150 -17.27 3.91 -1.70
CA GLY A 150 -17.73 5.04 -0.90
C GLY A 150 -19.01 5.66 -1.42
N MET A 151 -19.37 6.82 -0.88
CA MET A 151 -20.67 7.46 -1.13
C MET A 151 -20.90 7.83 -2.59
N LYS A 152 -19.86 8.03 -3.38
CA LYS A 152 -19.95 8.39 -4.80
C LYS A 152 -19.90 7.16 -5.74
N ALA A 153 -19.72 5.96 -5.20
CA ALA A 153 -19.48 4.75 -5.99
C ALA A 153 -20.66 4.38 -6.91
N VAL A 154 -21.89 4.61 -6.48
CA VAL A 154 -23.08 4.35 -7.30
C VAL A 154 -23.08 5.16 -8.62
N ARG A 155 -22.50 6.37 -8.59
CA ARG A 155 -22.41 7.22 -9.78
C ARG A 155 -21.15 7.01 -10.59
N TYR A 156 -20.00 6.87 -9.92
CA TYR A 156 -18.69 6.94 -10.56
C TYR A 156 -17.94 5.62 -10.59
N GLY A 157 -18.38 4.61 -9.83
CA GLY A 157 -17.65 3.37 -9.68
C GLY A 157 -16.71 3.35 -8.49
N LEU A 158 -15.83 2.35 -8.43
CA LEU A 158 -14.89 2.05 -7.36
C LEU A 158 -13.47 2.49 -7.73
N THR A 159 -12.53 2.33 -6.83
CA THR A 159 -11.10 2.60 -7.10
C THR A 159 -10.60 1.86 -8.34
N ARG A 160 -10.99 0.60 -8.52
CA ARG A 160 -10.67 -0.26 -9.69
C ARG A 160 -10.92 0.45 -11.03
N ASP A 161 -12.03 1.16 -11.13
CA ASP A 161 -12.47 1.78 -12.40
C ASP A 161 -11.55 2.93 -12.84
N PHE A 162 -10.69 3.42 -11.93
CA PHE A 162 -9.77 4.53 -12.15
C PHE A 162 -8.29 4.12 -12.22
N VAL A 163 -7.96 2.87 -11.88
CA VAL A 163 -6.58 2.38 -11.92
C VAL A 163 -6.26 1.87 -13.33
N ARG A 164 -5.24 2.45 -13.97
CA ARG A 164 -4.76 2.05 -15.30
C ARG A 164 -3.69 0.98 -15.25
N CYS A 165 -2.69 1.17 -14.39
CA CYS A 165 -1.62 0.20 -14.20
C CYS A 165 -1.13 0.23 -12.74
N ILE A 166 -0.49 -0.86 -12.35
CA ILE A 166 0.10 -1.05 -11.02
C ILE A 166 1.50 -1.63 -11.22
N GLU A 167 2.48 -1.06 -10.52
CA GLU A 167 3.73 -1.74 -10.23
C GLU A 167 3.64 -2.30 -8.81
N ALA A 168 3.88 -3.58 -8.63
CA ALA A 168 3.81 -4.24 -7.33
C ALA A 168 5.04 -5.10 -7.07
N VAL A 169 5.40 -5.19 -5.79
CA VAL A 169 6.36 -6.18 -5.29
C VAL A 169 5.58 -7.41 -4.87
N MET A 170 5.96 -8.55 -5.42
CA MET A 170 5.33 -9.85 -5.14
C MET A 170 5.89 -10.46 -3.85
N PRO A 171 5.23 -11.50 -3.29
CA PRO A 171 5.71 -12.16 -2.06
C PRO A 171 7.15 -12.67 -2.12
N ASP A 172 7.63 -13.09 -3.28
CA ASP A 172 9.00 -13.57 -3.52
C ASP A 172 10.02 -12.42 -3.74
N GLY A 173 9.58 -11.17 -3.60
CA GLY A 173 10.39 -9.97 -3.84
C GLY A 173 10.47 -9.54 -5.30
N SER A 174 9.93 -10.28 -6.27
CA SER A 174 9.95 -9.87 -7.66
C SER A 174 9.09 -8.62 -7.89
N ILE A 175 9.56 -7.71 -8.76
CA ILE A 175 8.80 -6.50 -9.12
C ILE A 175 8.07 -6.75 -10.43
N MET A 176 6.76 -6.59 -10.42
CA MET A 176 5.91 -6.84 -11.57
C MET A 176 5.07 -5.61 -11.95
N ASN A 177 4.90 -5.41 -13.25
CA ASN A 177 3.98 -4.41 -13.79
C ASN A 177 2.71 -5.10 -14.29
N PHE A 178 1.56 -4.63 -13.79
CA PHE A 178 0.25 -5.11 -14.18
C PHE A 178 -0.45 -4.08 -15.06
N SER A 179 -0.81 -4.50 -16.28
CA SER A 179 -1.42 -3.64 -17.30
C SER A 179 -0.49 -2.56 -17.85
N SER A 180 -1.05 -1.63 -18.59
CA SER A 180 -0.34 -0.51 -19.21
C SER A 180 -1.23 0.73 -19.17
N ASN A 181 -0.64 1.91 -19.35
CA ASN A 181 -1.38 3.18 -19.31
C ASN A 181 -2.20 3.42 -20.59
N VAL A 182 -3.10 2.48 -20.92
CA VAL A 182 -4.01 2.57 -22.06
C VAL A 182 -5.46 2.54 -21.60
N VAL A 183 -6.35 3.26 -22.32
CA VAL A 183 -7.79 3.28 -22.03
C VAL A 183 -8.46 1.99 -22.46
N LYS A 184 -8.03 1.43 -23.60
CA LYS A 184 -8.62 0.22 -24.18
C LYS A 184 -7.57 -0.86 -24.30
N ASN A 185 -7.80 -1.97 -23.62
CA ASN A 185 -7.04 -3.20 -23.77
C ASN A 185 -8.00 -4.35 -24.02
N THR A 186 -7.85 -5.01 -25.17
CA THR A 186 -8.68 -6.16 -25.57
C THR A 186 -7.90 -7.45 -25.63
N THR A 187 -6.67 -7.46 -25.12
CA THR A 187 -5.77 -8.61 -25.16
C THR A 187 -5.90 -9.44 -23.87
N GLY A 188 -6.80 -10.42 -23.88
CA GLY A 188 -6.99 -11.35 -22.78
C GLY A 188 -7.61 -10.71 -21.52
N PHE A 189 -7.30 -11.28 -20.37
CA PHE A 189 -7.76 -10.77 -19.07
C PHE A 189 -6.91 -9.57 -18.60
N ASP A 190 -7.54 -8.62 -17.93
CA ASP A 190 -6.82 -7.56 -17.25
C ASP A 190 -6.35 -8.04 -15.88
N VAL A 191 -5.10 -8.49 -15.81
CA VAL A 191 -4.52 -9.13 -14.61
C VAL A 191 -4.44 -8.17 -13.43
N LYS A 192 -4.38 -6.83 -13.66
CA LYS A 192 -4.42 -5.85 -12.57
C LYS A 192 -5.68 -6.00 -11.70
N ASP A 193 -6.79 -6.44 -12.28
CA ASP A 193 -8.06 -6.62 -11.56
C ASP A 193 -8.06 -7.82 -10.60
N LEU A 194 -7.06 -8.70 -10.69
CA LEU A 194 -6.81 -9.73 -9.67
C LEU A 194 -6.06 -9.17 -8.46
N VAL A 195 -5.27 -8.12 -8.67
CA VAL A 195 -4.51 -7.45 -7.59
C VAL A 195 -5.40 -6.44 -6.87
N ILE A 196 -6.21 -5.67 -7.61
CA ILE A 196 -7.11 -4.68 -7.00
C ILE A 196 -8.23 -5.38 -6.21
N GLY A 197 -8.25 -5.11 -4.90
CA GLY A 197 -9.20 -5.74 -4.00
C GLY A 197 -8.81 -7.13 -3.52
N SER A 198 -7.52 -7.46 -3.58
CA SER A 198 -7.00 -8.77 -3.15
C SER A 198 -6.58 -8.83 -1.67
N GLU A 199 -6.77 -7.77 -0.90
CA GLU A 199 -6.38 -7.63 0.50
C GLU A 199 -6.33 -8.92 1.31
#